data_db9004511bf618b58ead2a1c4c7ddec5
#
_entry.id   db9004511bf618b58ead2a1c4c7ddec5
#
_cell.length_a   1.000
_cell.length_b   1.000
_cell.length_c   1.000
_cell.angle_alpha   90.00
_cell.angle_beta   90.00
_cell.angle_gamma   90.00
#
_symmetry.space_group_name_H-M   'P 1'
#
loop_
_entity.id
_entity.type
_entity.pdbx_description
1 polymer ?
#
loop_
_entity_poly.entity_id
_entity_poly.type
_entity_poly.pdbx_seq_one_letter_code
_entity_poly.pdbx_strand_id
1 'polypeptide(L)'
;MNMSLQGRRIVVTRPIAQAGMLAAMIAERGGEAICCPLLEIGPADDMGPLQMAAAHLTTYALVVFISPNAVGYGLSILLAGRVWPEAVKVAAIGPGTVAALAACGVTGTIAPRERFDSEALLALPEFGAAAVAGRRVLLMRGNGGRELLAETLRERGAIVDCLTCYRRSPPADAHGLLVLLRGNGVDALTISSSEGLRNLWSLLEPQDRLQLARLPLFVPHARIVDEAAKLGLTKIVLTGPADAGILEGLVAFQGFGHE
;
A
#
# COMPACT_ATOMS: atom_id res chain seq x y z
N MET A 1 5.25 31.82 5.86
CA MET A 1 5.35 30.37 5.58
C MET A 1 6.77 30.10 5.10
N ASN A 2 7.41 29.05 5.58
CA ASN A 2 8.76 28.70 5.15
C ASN A 2 8.67 28.00 3.76
N MET A 3 9.08 28.69 2.70
CA MET A 3 9.01 28.25 1.30
C MET A 3 10.24 27.41 0.91
N SER A 4 10.57 26.42 1.71
CA SER A 4 11.79 25.61 1.62
C SER A 4 11.90 24.73 0.36
N LEU A 5 10.78 24.52 -0.37
CA LEU A 5 10.75 23.78 -1.64
C LEU A 5 10.43 24.66 -2.83
N GLN A 6 10.64 25.99 -2.72
CA GLN A 6 10.31 26.97 -3.76
C GLN A 6 10.86 26.55 -5.13
N GLY A 7 9.95 26.44 -6.11
CA GLY A 7 10.27 26.10 -7.49
C GLY A 7 10.73 24.65 -7.73
N ARG A 8 10.77 23.81 -6.71
CA ARG A 8 11.18 22.40 -6.86
C ARG A 8 10.03 21.54 -7.37
N ARG A 9 10.33 20.72 -8.37
CA ARG A 9 9.39 19.79 -9.01
C ARG A 9 9.64 18.38 -8.50
N ILE A 10 8.67 17.87 -7.72
CA ILE A 10 8.81 16.63 -6.98
C ILE A 10 7.79 15.61 -7.48
N VAL A 11 8.26 14.49 -8.01
CA VAL A 11 7.39 13.40 -8.44
C VAL A 11 6.90 12.60 -7.22
N VAL A 12 5.58 12.50 -7.09
CA VAL A 12 4.90 11.68 -6.08
C VAL A 12 4.39 10.40 -6.76
N THR A 13 4.93 9.25 -6.36
CA THR A 13 4.70 7.97 -7.06
C THR A 13 3.66 7.07 -6.43
N ARG A 14 2.95 7.53 -5.39
CA ARG A 14 1.86 6.79 -4.75
C ARG A 14 0.66 6.62 -5.68
N PRO A 15 -0.17 5.58 -5.46
CA PRO A 15 -1.48 5.50 -6.10
C PRO A 15 -2.25 6.82 -5.95
N ILE A 16 -2.95 7.25 -7.00
CA ILE A 16 -3.55 8.59 -7.08
C ILE A 16 -4.45 8.92 -5.88
N ALA A 17 -5.22 7.94 -5.40
CA ALA A 17 -6.09 8.09 -4.23
C ALA A 17 -5.33 8.34 -2.91
N GLN A 18 -4.01 8.13 -2.88
CA GLN A 18 -3.16 8.27 -1.70
C GLN A 18 -2.14 9.42 -1.84
N ALA A 19 -2.06 10.04 -3.01
CA ALA A 19 -1.04 11.06 -3.31
C ALA A 19 -1.42 12.46 -2.78
N GLY A 20 -2.72 12.74 -2.62
CA GLY A 20 -3.25 14.09 -2.41
C GLY A 20 -2.71 14.81 -1.17
N MET A 21 -2.56 14.10 -0.05
CA MET A 21 -2.05 14.72 1.18
C MET A 21 -0.59 15.17 1.01
N LEU A 22 0.28 14.29 0.54
CA LEU A 22 1.69 14.65 0.33
C LEU A 22 1.83 15.75 -0.72
N ALA A 23 1.04 15.71 -1.79
CA ALA A 23 1.05 16.75 -2.82
C ALA A 23 0.65 18.12 -2.26
N ALA A 24 -0.38 18.19 -1.43
CA ALA A 24 -0.79 19.43 -0.74
C ALA A 24 0.31 19.94 0.18
N MET A 25 0.93 19.08 0.98
CA MET A 25 2.02 19.44 1.88
C MET A 25 3.26 19.97 1.15
N ILE A 26 3.59 19.43 -0.03
CA ILE A 26 4.69 19.93 -0.89
C ILE A 26 4.32 21.32 -1.42
N ALA A 27 3.09 21.52 -1.89
CA ALA A 27 2.62 22.80 -2.41
C ALA A 27 2.62 23.90 -1.32
N GLU A 28 2.24 23.58 -0.08
CA GLU A 28 2.33 24.50 1.07
C GLU A 28 3.78 24.96 1.38
N ARG A 29 4.79 24.23 0.91
CA ARG A 29 6.22 24.59 1.02
C ARG A 29 6.77 25.23 -0.24
N GLY A 30 5.92 25.57 -1.21
CA GLY A 30 6.27 26.24 -2.46
C GLY A 30 6.79 25.31 -3.55
N GLY A 31 6.74 24.00 -3.35
CA GLY A 31 7.10 23.01 -4.37
C GLY A 31 5.94 22.68 -5.33
N GLU A 32 6.27 22.14 -6.47
CA GLU A 32 5.31 21.56 -7.44
C GLU A 32 5.32 20.03 -7.28
N ALA A 33 4.19 19.45 -6.82
CA ALA A 33 4.02 18.02 -6.75
C ALA A 33 3.44 17.48 -8.06
N ILE A 34 4.16 16.55 -8.71
CA ILE A 34 3.73 15.92 -9.96
C ILE A 34 3.36 14.48 -9.64
N CYS A 35 2.07 14.16 -9.68
CA CYS A 35 1.58 12.81 -9.37
C CYS A 35 1.78 11.88 -10.58
N CYS A 36 2.71 10.92 -10.44
CA CYS A 36 2.99 9.88 -11.42
C CYS A 36 2.94 8.52 -10.72
N PRO A 37 1.77 7.92 -10.54
CA PRO A 37 1.63 6.63 -9.85
C PRO A 37 2.47 5.54 -10.52
N LEU A 38 3.21 4.77 -9.71
CA LEU A 38 3.97 3.59 -10.15
C LEU A 38 3.26 2.28 -9.82
N LEU A 39 2.07 2.40 -9.25
CA LEU A 39 1.21 1.31 -8.87
C LEU A 39 -0.25 1.74 -9.04
N GLU A 40 -0.98 1.02 -9.86
CA GLU A 40 -2.42 1.15 -9.99
C GLU A 40 -3.12 0.13 -9.12
N ILE A 41 -4.21 0.55 -8.49
CA ILE A 41 -5.07 -0.32 -7.68
C ILE A 41 -6.45 -0.30 -8.32
N GLY A 42 -6.89 -1.46 -8.76
CA GLY A 42 -8.19 -1.67 -9.40
C GLY A 42 -8.94 -2.85 -8.82
N PRO A 43 -10.18 -3.11 -9.25
CA PRO A 43 -10.92 -4.31 -8.87
C PRO A 43 -10.16 -5.57 -9.29
N ALA A 44 -10.46 -6.70 -8.65
CA ALA A 44 -9.96 -8.00 -9.11
C ALA A 44 -10.53 -8.33 -10.51
N ASP A 45 -9.78 -9.13 -11.27
CA ASP A 45 -10.20 -9.51 -12.64
C ASP A 45 -11.42 -10.43 -12.62
N ASP A 46 -11.58 -11.25 -11.57
CA ASP A 46 -12.75 -12.10 -11.34
C ASP A 46 -13.34 -11.83 -9.96
N MET A 47 -14.56 -11.34 -9.92
CA MET A 47 -15.32 -11.08 -8.69
C MET A 47 -16.27 -12.22 -8.32
N GLY A 48 -16.37 -13.26 -9.14
CA GLY A 48 -17.24 -14.43 -8.90
C GLY A 48 -16.98 -15.11 -7.55
N PRO A 49 -15.71 -15.41 -7.18
CA PRO A 49 -15.39 -16.00 -5.88
C PRO A 49 -15.85 -15.13 -4.70
N LEU A 50 -15.77 -13.80 -4.82
CA LEU A 50 -16.23 -12.89 -3.78
C LEU A 50 -17.77 -12.88 -3.66
N GLN A 51 -18.49 -12.93 -4.78
CA GLN A 51 -19.94 -13.03 -4.80
C GLN A 51 -20.41 -14.38 -4.19
N MET A 52 -19.69 -15.45 -4.48
CA MET A 52 -19.96 -16.77 -3.85
C MET A 52 -19.74 -16.73 -2.33
N ALA A 53 -18.65 -16.10 -1.86
CA ALA A 53 -18.41 -15.93 -0.44
C ALA A 53 -19.47 -15.05 0.23
N ALA A 54 -19.97 -14.03 -0.46
CA ALA A 54 -21.08 -13.19 0.02
C ALA A 54 -22.36 -13.99 0.25
N ALA A 55 -22.68 -14.96 -0.63
CA ALA A 55 -23.84 -15.86 -0.46
C ALA A 55 -23.69 -16.77 0.78
N HIS A 56 -22.47 -17.09 1.16
CA HIS A 56 -22.15 -18.00 2.27
C HIS A 56 -21.44 -17.31 3.45
N LEU A 57 -21.55 -15.98 3.58
CA LEU A 57 -20.79 -15.19 4.58
C LEU A 57 -20.95 -15.73 6.00
N THR A 58 -22.14 -16.12 6.40
CA THR A 58 -22.45 -16.64 7.74
C THR A 58 -21.82 -18.01 8.04
N THR A 59 -21.25 -18.70 7.04
CA THR A 59 -20.52 -19.96 7.27
C THR A 59 -19.08 -19.73 7.74
N TYR A 60 -18.57 -18.50 7.60
CA TYR A 60 -17.25 -18.16 8.11
C TYR A 60 -17.32 -17.78 9.59
N ALA A 61 -16.37 -18.29 10.36
CA ALA A 61 -16.21 -17.89 11.76
C ALA A 61 -15.44 -16.56 11.89
N LEU A 62 -14.58 -16.28 10.89
CA LEU A 62 -13.70 -15.12 10.89
C LEU A 62 -13.44 -14.64 9.46
N VAL A 63 -13.51 -13.32 9.25
CA VAL A 63 -13.08 -12.66 8.01
C VAL A 63 -11.96 -11.69 8.33
N VAL A 64 -10.85 -11.77 7.62
CA VAL A 64 -9.67 -10.94 7.81
C VAL A 64 -9.48 -10.03 6.61
N PHE A 65 -9.48 -8.72 6.83
CA PHE A 65 -9.12 -7.74 5.81
C PHE A 65 -7.66 -7.34 5.98
N ILE A 66 -6.81 -7.61 4.99
CA ILE A 66 -5.37 -7.36 5.12
C ILE A 66 -4.95 -5.94 4.78
N SER A 67 -5.84 -5.12 4.20
CA SER A 67 -5.54 -3.74 3.82
C SER A 67 -6.81 -2.89 3.69
N PRO A 68 -6.71 -1.54 3.74
CA PRO A 68 -7.84 -0.65 3.43
C PRO A 68 -8.42 -0.88 2.03
N ASN A 69 -7.58 -1.23 1.05
CA ASN A 69 -8.03 -1.55 -0.31
C ASN A 69 -8.92 -2.80 -0.33
N ALA A 70 -8.60 -3.82 0.49
CA ALA A 70 -9.46 -5.00 0.62
C ALA A 70 -10.86 -4.64 1.15
N VAL A 71 -10.95 -3.66 2.04
CA VAL A 71 -12.23 -3.11 2.50
C VAL A 71 -12.93 -2.36 1.36
N GLY A 72 -12.24 -1.42 0.71
CA GLY A 72 -12.83 -0.57 -0.33
C GLY A 72 -13.38 -1.35 -1.53
N TYR A 73 -12.66 -2.38 -1.97
CA TYR A 73 -13.07 -3.18 -3.14
C TYR A 73 -13.95 -4.39 -2.79
N GLY A 74 -13.80 -4.93 -1.56
CA GLY A 74 -14.43 -6.22 -1.24
C GLY A 74 -15.65 -6.14 -0.33
N LEU A 75 -15.70 -5.20 0.62
CA LEU A 75 -16.71 -5.21 1.67
C LEU A 75 -18.14 -5.01 1.15
N SER A 76 -18.35 -4.07 0.23
CA SER A 76 -19.70 -3.81 -0.33
C SER A 76 -20.26 -5.02 -1.08
N ILE A 77 -19.41 -5.76 -1.79
CA ILE A 77 -19.79 -6.98 -2.50
C ILE A 77 -20.05 -8.11 -1.50
N LEU A 78 -19.17 -8.27 -0.52
CA LEU A 78 -19.32 -9.30 0.51
C LEU A 78 -20.60 -9.11 1.32
N LEU A 79 -20.98 -7.89 1.64
CA LEU A 79 -22.22 -7.59 2.34
C LEU A 79 -23.47 -7.67 1.44
N ALA A 80 -23.32 -7.38 0.15
CA ALA A 80 -24.44 -7.36 -0.81
C ALA A 80 -25.67 -6.57 -0.29
N GLY A 81 -25.41 -5.40 0.29
CA GLY A 81 -26.43 -4.53 0.89
C GLY A 81 -26.92 -4.92 2.28
N ARG A 82 -26.37 -5.97 2.89
CA ARG A 82 -26.70 -6.43 4.26
C ARG A 82 -25.80 -5.75 5.30
N VAL A 83 -26.21 -5.74 6.56
CA VAL A 83 -25.34 -5.40 7.68
C VAL A 83 -24.38 -6.55 8.00
N TRP A 84 -23.28 -6.25 8.67
CA TRP A 84 -22.32 -7.27 9.12
C TRP A 84 -23.00 -8.27 10.07
N PRO A 85 -22.90 -9.60 9.83
CA PRO A 85 -23.50 -10.61 10.69
C PRO A 85 -22.76 -10.69 12.03
N GLU A 86 -23.45 -10.56 13.15
CA GLU A 86 -22.87 -10.60 14.52
C GLU A 86 -22.06 -11.87 14.81
N ALA A 87 -22.51 -13.01 14.26
CA ALA A 87 -21.85 -14.29 14.46
C ALA A 87 -20.47 -14.40 13.75
N VAL A 88 -20.19 -13.52 12.80
CA VAL A 88 -18.96 -13.55 12.00
C VAL A 88 -17.96 -12.53 12.57
N LYS A 89 -16.88 -13.01 13.15
CA LYS A 89 -15.80 -12.13 13.63
C LYS A 89 -15.11 -11.43 12.47
N VAL A 90 -14.68 -10.20 12.69
CA VAL A 90 -13.91 -9.43 11.72
C VAL A 90 -12.55 -9.07 12.30
N ALA A 91 -11.50 -9.18 11.48
CA ALA A 91 -10.15 -8.81 11.87
C ALA A 91 -9.44 -7.99 10.78
N ALA A 92 -8.43 -7.23 11.21
CA ALA A 92 -7.60 -6.40 10.35
C ALA A 92 -6.14 -6.42 10.82
N ILE A 93 -5.20 -6.25 9.88
CA ILE A 93 -3.77 -6.23 10.22
C ILE A 93 -3.37 -4.90 10.86
N GLY A 94 -3.94 -3.78 10.44
CA GLY A 94 -3.48 -2.48 10.89
C GLY A 94 -4.58 -1.41 11.04
N PRO A 95 -4.23 -0.29 11.69
CA PRO A 95 -5.20 0.75 12.08
C PRO A 95 -5.92 1.39 10.89
N GLY A 96 -5.26 1.55 9.75
CA GLY A 96 -5.91 2.07 8.54
C GLY A 96 -7.03 1.16 8.02
N THR A 97 -6.88 -0.16 8.17
CA THR A 97 -7.93 -1.12 7.79
C THR A 97 -9.07 -1.12 8.81
N VAL A 98 -8.75 -1.00 10.11
CA VAL A 98 -9.76 -0.84 11.17
C VAL A 98 -10.61 0.41 10.93
N ALA A 99 -9.96 1.55 10.63
CA ALA A 99 -10.64 2.80 10.33
C ALA A 99 -11.54 2.69 9.08
N ALA A 100 -11.06 2.02 8.02
CA ALA A 100 -11.85 1.79 6.81
C ALA A 100 -13.10 0.92 7.07
N LEU A 101 -12.97 -0.14 7.88
CA LEU A 101 -14.10 -0.98 8.29
C LEU A 101 -15.12 -0.18 9.13
N ALA A 102 -14.64 0.60 10.11
CA ALA A 102 -15.47 1.43 10.96
C ALA A 102 -16.25 2.48 10.14
N ALA A 103 -15.62 3.11 9.16
CA ALA A 103 -16.27 4.06 8.25
C ALA A 103 -17.40 3.43 7.43
N CYS A 104 -17.35 2.10 7.23
CA CYS A 104 -18.41 1.32 6.58
C CYS A 104 -19.41 0.68 7.57
N GLY A 105 -19.38 1.07 8.86
CA GLY A 105 -20.29 0.55 9.88
C GLY A 105 -19.91 -0.82 10.46
N VAL A 106 -18.74 -1.36 10.14
CA VAL A 106 -18.23 -2.63 10.70
C VAL A 106 -17.35 -2.32 11.91
N THR A 107 -17.85 -2.64 13.11
CA THR A 107 -17.21 -2.37 14.40
C THR A 107 -16.74 -3.64 15.09
N GLY A 108 -16.05 -3.54 16.22
CA GLY A 108 -15.55 -4.72 16.96
C GLY A 108 -14.43 -5.46 16.24
N THR A 109 -13.68 -4.78 15.38
CA THR A 109 -12.58 -5.38 14.59
C THR A 109 -11.44 -5.82 15.50
N ILE A 110 -11.06 -7.09 15.40
CA ILE A 110 -9.89 -7.67 16.05
C ILE A 110 -8.64 -7.18 15.30
N ALA A 111 -7.69 -6.56 16.01
CA ALA A 111 -6.45 -6.10 15.41
C ALA A 111 -5.30 -6.08 16.44
N PRO A 112 -4.05 -6.27 16.01
CA PRO A 112 -2.91 -6.11 16.88
C PRO A 112 -2.72 -4.64 17.29
N ARG A 113 -2.09 -4.40 18.46
CA ARG A 113 -1.98 -3.05 19.03
C ARG A 113 -0.64 -2.36 18.78
N GLU A 114 0.44 -3.11 18.65
CA GLU A 114 1.81 -2.56 18.62
C GLU A 114 2.50 -2.75 17.28
N ARG A 115 2.38 -3.93 16.69
CA ARG A 115 2.96 -4.27 15.39
C ARG A 115 1.84 -4.63 14.43
N PHE A 116 1.91 -4.11 13.21
CA PHE A 116 0.85 -4.23 12.22
C PHE A 116 1.30 -5.14 11.06
N ASP A 117 1.56 -6.40 11.42
CA ASP A 117 1.99 -7.45 10.49
C ASP A 117 1.22 -8.77 10.73
N SER A 118 1.43 -9.74 9.85
CA SER A 118 0.78 -11.04 9.94
C SER A 118 1.17 -11.81 11.20
N GLU A 119 2.41 -11.66 11.63
CA GLU A 119 2.97 -12.30 12.83
C GLU A 119 2.26 -11.81 14.10
N ALA A 120 2.07 -10.50 14.22
CA ALA A 120 1.38 -9.91 15.36
C ALA A 120 -0.11 -10.28 15.38
N LEU A 121 -0.76 -10.35 14.21
CA LEU A 121 -2.15 -10.80 14.11
C LEU A 121 -2.27 -12.28 14.53
N LEU A 122 -1.37 -13.14 14.05
CA LEU A 122 -1.33 -14.58 14.39
C LEU A 122 -1.00 -14.86 15.86
N ALA A 123 -0.41 -13.89 16.57
CA ALA A 123 -0.13 -14.00 18.01
C ALA A 123 -1.38 -13.74 18.88
N LEU A 124 -2.45 -13.21 18.33
CA LEU A 124 -3.70 -12.97 19.07
C LEU A 124 -4.42 -14.29 19.40
N PRO A 125 -5.10 -14.39 20.56
CA PRO A 125 -5.80 -15.59 20.98
C PRO A 125 -6.84 -16.10 19.96
N GLU A 126 -7.50 -15.19 19.26
CA GLU A 126 -8.53 -15.48 18.24
C GLU A 126 -7.99 -16.22 17.03
N PHE A 127 -6.68 -16.21 16.83
CA PHE A 127 -5.96 -16.89 15.75
C PHE A 127 -5.27 -18.17 16.21
N GLY A 128 -5.30 -18.49 17.50
CA GLY A 128 -4.73 -19.74 18.06
C GLY A 128 -5.47 -20.99 17.56
N ALA A 129 -4.79 -22.15 17.53
CA ALA A 129 -5.37 -23.41 17.06
C ALA A 129 -6.72 -23.76 17.73
N ALA A 130 -6.84 -23.52 19.05
CA ALA A 130 -8.12 -23.76 19.76
C ALA A 130 -9.27 -22.88 19.26
N ALA A 131 -8.98 -21.72 18.68
CA ALA A 131 -10.00 -20.81 18.19
C ALA A 131 -10.37 -21.06 16.72
N VAL A 132 -9.44 -21.59 15.90
CA VAL A 132 -9.63 -21.67 14.43
C VAL A 132 -9.74 -23.11 13.90
N ALA A 133 -9.35 -24.13 14.64
CA ALA A 133 -9.39 -25.51 14.18
C ALA A 133 -10.80 -25.94 13.76
N GLY A 134 -10.91 -26.50 12.55
CA GLY A 134 -12.19 -26.91 11.93
C GLY A 134 -13.10 -25.75 11.50
N ARG A 135 -12.68 -24.49 11.68
CA ARG A 135 -13.50 -23.32 11.33
C ARG A 135 -13.11 -22.75 9.98
N ARG A 136 -14.08 -22.20 9.25
CA ARG A 136 -13.82 -21.48 8.01
C ARG A 136 -13.35 -20.06 8.30
N VAL A 137 -12.24 -19.69 7.70
CA VAL A 137 -11.64 -18.34 7.77
C VAL A 137 -11.52 -17.79 6.36
N LEU A 138 -12.00 -16.56 6.15
CA LEU A 138 -11.91 -15.86 4.89
C LEU A 138 -10.82 -14.78 4.97
N LEU A 139 -9.85 -14.83 4.06
CA LEU A 139 -8.83 -13.80 3.93
C LEU A 139 -9.13 -12.92 2.70
N MET A 140 -9.44 -11.64 2.94
CA MET A 140 -9.72 -10.62 1.93
C MET A 140 -8.42 -9.89 1.60
N ARG A 141 -7.88 -10.09 0.38
CA ARG A 141 -6.53 -9.62 0.01
C ARG A 141 -6.47 -9.09 -1.43
N GLY A 142 -5.33 -8.48 -1.79
CA GLY A 142 -4.98 -8.19 -3.17
C GLY A 142 -4.30 -9.37 -3.85
N ASN A 143 -4.03 -9.22 -5.15
CA ASN A 143 -3.21 -10.17 -5.90
C ASN A 143 -1.78 -10.19 -5.34
N GLY A 144 -1.27 -11.37 -5.06
CA GLY A 144 0.04 -11.55 -4.44
C GLY A 144 0.08 -11.18 -2.96
N GLY A 145 1.27 -11.16 -2.40
CA GLY A 145 1.52 -10.91 -0.99
C GLY A 145 2.06 -12.14 -0.27
N ARG A 146 2.23 -12.02 1.08
CA ARG A 146 2.80 -13.09 1.91
C ARG A 146 1.74 -14.17 2.16
N GLU A 147 2.13 -15.43 2.01
CA GLU A 147 1.25 -16.58 2.28
C GLU A 147 1.22 -16.96 3.78
N LEU A 148 2.14 -16.42 4.58
CA LEU A 148 2.33 -16.76 5.98
C LEU A 148 1.02 -16.85 6.79
N LEU A 149 0.13 -15.87 6.61
CA LEU A 149 -1.15 -15.86 7.35
C LEU A 149 -2.04 -17.05 6.99
N ALA A 150 -2.14 -17.35 5.70
CA ALA A 150 -2.96 -18.46 5.21
C ALA A 150 -2.37 -19.82 5.58
N GLU A 151 -1.05 -19.97 5.41
CA GLU A 151 -0.31 -21.21 5.74
C GLU A 151 -0.40 -21.52 7.22
N THR A 152 -0.08 -20.54 8.09
CA THR A 152 -0.14 -20.73 9.55
C THR A 152 -1.56 -21.05 10.04
N LEU A 153 -2.58 -20.41 9.47
CA LEU A 153 -3.97 -20.73 9.83
C LEU A 153 -4.36 -22.16 9.42
N ARG A 154 -3.93 -22.63 8.25
CA ARG A 154 -4.13 -24.01 7.80
C ARG A 154 -3.39 -25.01 8.69
N GLU A 155 -2.14 -24.71 9.07
CA GLU A 155 -1.36 -25.52 10.04
C GLU A 155 -2.05 -25.61 11.41
N ARG A 156 -2.79 -24.55 11.81
CA ARG A 156 -3.62 -24.53 13.01
C ARG A 156 -4.98 -25.21 12.85
N GLY A 157 -5.21 -25.85 11.69
CA GLY A 157 -6.42 -26.63 11.40
C GLY A 157 -7.61 -25.83 10.87
N ALA A 158 -7.43 -24.57 10.48
CA ALA A 158 -8.49 -23.77 9.85
C ALA A 158 -8.73 -24.19 8.39
N ILE A 159 -9.97 -24.04 7.92
CA ILE A 159 -10.34 -24.12 6.50
C ILE A 159 -10.25 -22.70 5.95
N VAL A 160 -9.21 -22.41 5.17
CA VAL A 160 -8.87 -21.03 4.76
C VAL A 160 -9.20 -20.80 3.30
N ASP A 161 -10.14 -19.89 3.05
CA ASP A 161 -10.44 -19.32 1.74
C ASP A 161 -9.71 -17.99 1.58
N CYS A 162 -8.91 -17.83 0.50
CA CYS A 162 -8.22 -16.59 0.17
C CYS A 162 -8.89 -15.97 -1.04
N LEU A 163 -9.43 -14.74 -0.90
CA LEU A 163 -10.07 -14.02 -1.99
C LEU A 163 -9.30 -12.78 -2.37
N THR A 164 -8.97 -12.70 -3.66
CA THR A 164 -8.45 -11.49 -4.27
C THR A 164 -9.62 -10.54 -4.55
N CYS A 165 -9.70 -9.44 -3.82
CA CYS A 165 -10.76 -8.43 -3.99
C CYS A 165 -10.27 -7.19 -4.73
N TYR A 166 -8.97 -7.01 -4.87
CA TYR A 166 -8.37 -5.94 -5.67
C TYR A 166 -7.07 -6.43 -6.30
N ARG A 167 -6.67 -5.79 -7.39
CA ARG A 167 -5.36 -6.02 -8.00
C ARG A 167 -4.48 -4.80 -7.89
N ARG A 168 -3.19 -5.05 -7.84
CA ARG A 168 -2.12 -4.09 -8.06
C ARG A 168 -1.49 -4.43 -9.38
N SER A 169 -1.25 -3.42 -10.18
CA SER A 169 -0.57 -3.55 -11.48
C SER A 169 0.41 -2.39 -11.66
N PRO A 170 1.45 -2.55 -12.48
CA PRO A 170 2.17 -1.40 -13.00
C PRO A 170 1.19 -0.40 -13.63
N PRO A 171 1.55 0.89 -13.69
CA PRO A 171 0.71 1.86 -14.38
C PRO A 171 0.55 1.48 -15.85
N ALA A 172 -0.65 1.69 -16.38
CA ALA A 172 -0.93 1.44 -17.79
C ALA A 172 -0.14 2.39 -18.71
N ASP A 173 0.14 3.60 -18.24
CA ASP A 173 0.94 4.60 -18.94
C ASP A 173 1.92 5.30 -17.97
N ALA A 174 3.19 5.29 -18.33
CA ALA A 174 4.24 6.04 -17.65
C ALA A 174 4.86 7.15 -18.55
N HIS A 175 4.25 7.42 -19.71
CA HIS A 175 4.80 8.35 -20.69
C HIS A 175 5.08 9.73 -20.09
N GLY A 176 4.16 10.27 -19.28
CA GLY A 176 4.36 11.54 -18.61
C GLY A 176 5.61 11.60 -17.72
N LEU A 177 5.87 10.54 -16.95
CA LEU A 177 7.06 10.44 -16.14
C LEU A 177 8.34 10.32 -16.99
N LEU A 178 8.30 9.55 -18.08
CA LEU A 178 9.45 9.41 -18.99
C LEU A 178 9.81 10.75 -19.65
N VAL A 179 8.81 11.51 -20.10
CA VAL A 179 9.01 12.87 -20.67
C VAL A 179 9.68 13.79 -19.64
N LEU A 180 9.21 13.76 -18.39
CA LEU A 180 9.76 14.56 -17.30
C LEU A 180 11.22 14.19 -16.98
N LEU A 181 11.55 12.91 -16.94
CA LEU A 181 12.91 12.42 -16.69
C LEU A 181 13.86 12.82 -17.84
N ARG A 182 13.44 12.65 -19.09
CA ARG A 182 14.25 12.99 -20.28
C ARG A 182 14.46 14.49 -20.43
N GLY A 183 13.47 15.30 -20.03
CA GLY A 183 13.50 16.76 -20.11
C GLY A 183 14.22 17.44 -18.92
N ASN A 184 14.83 16.70 -17.99
CA ASN A 184 15.36 17.24 -16.72
C ASN A 184 14.31 18.06 -15.95
N GLY A 185 13.04 17.71 -16.12
CA GLY A 185 11.91 18.45 -15.55
C GLY A 185 11.53 18.01 -14.12
N VAL A 186 12.47 17.40 -13.37
CA VAL A 186 12.22 16.85 -12.03
C VAL A 186 13.45 17.06 -11.17
N ASP A 187 13.24 17.51 -9.93
CA ASP A 187 14.30 17.68 -8.92
C ASP A 187 14.44 16.47 -7.99
N ALA A 188 13.35 15.75 -7.74
CA ALA A 188 13.32 14.59 -6.84
C ALA A 188 12.15 13.65 -7.12
N LEU A 189 12.27 12.40 -6.66
CA LEU A 189 11.17 11.44 -6.61
C LEU A 189 10.93 10.96 -5.19
N THR A 190 9.65 10.76 -4.83
CA THR A 190 9.27 10.04 -3.60
C THR A 190 8.85 8.63 -3.98
N ILE A 191 9.47 7.60 -3.42
CA ILE A 191 9.18 6.19 -3.70
C ILE A 191 8.67 5.53 -2.42
N SER A 192 7.41 5.17 -2.37
CA SER A 192 6.75 4.66 -1.16
C SER A 192 6.72 3.12 -1.06
N SER A 193 7.12 2.38 -2.10
CA SER A 193 7.14 0.92 -2.07
C SER A 193 8.24 0.34 -2.96
N SER A 194 8.79 -0.82 -2.53
CA SER A 194 9.75 -1.58 -3.36
C SER A 194 9.11 -2.09 -4.66
N GLU A 195 7.81 -2.40 -4.64
CA GLU A 195 7.05 -2.80 -5.84
C GLU A 195 6.98 -1.64 -6.84
N GLY A 196 6.63 -0.43 -6.38
CA GLY A 196 6.62 0.77 -7.23
C GLY A 196 8.00 1.06 -7.84
N LEU A 197 9.08 0.90 -7.06
CA LEU A 197 10.43 1.06 -7.59
C LEU A 197 10.77 0.04 -8.67
N ARG A 198 10.42 -1.24 -8.48
CA ARG A 198 10.61 -2.27 -9.52
C ARG A 198 9.79 -1.99 -10.77
N ASN A 199 8.54 -1.56 -10.61
CA ASN A 199 7.70 -1.15 -11.74
C ASN A 199 8.35 -0.01 -12.52
N LEU A 200 8.80 1.05 -11.83
CA LEU A 200 9.55 2.13 -12.47
C LEU A 200 10.75 1.59 -13.25
N TRP A 201 11.59 0.79 -12.60
CA TRP A 201 12.79 0.26 -13.21
C TRP A 201 12.53 -0.57 -14.46
N SER A 202 11.44 -1.33 -14.48
CA SER A 202 11.03 -2.16 -15.63
C SER A 202 10.54 -1.34 -16.83
N LEU A 203 10.03 -0.13 -16.58
CA LEU A 203 9.56 0.79 -17.61
C LEU A 203 10.68 1.63 -18.24
N LEU A 204 11.83 1.73 -17.57
CA LEU A 204 12.94 2.58 -17.99
C LEU A 204 13.88 1.87 -18.95
N GLU A 205 14.19 2.52 -20.06
CA GLU A 205 15.32 2.17 -20.93
C GLU A 205 16.66 2.52 -20.26
N PRO A 206 17.81 1.98 -20.73
CA PRO A 206 19.13 2.26 -20.15
C PRO A 206 19.45 3.74 -19.98
N GLN A 207 19.09 4.57 -20.95
CA GLN A 207 19.28 6.03 -20.91
C GLN A 207 18.45 6.69 -19.82
N ASP A 208 17.21 6.25 -19.61
CA ASP A 208 16.30 6.78 -18.58
C ASP A 208 16.78 6.39 -17.17
N ARG A 209 17.37 5.20 -17.02
CA ARG A 209 18.00 4.74 -15.76
C ARG A 209 19.17 5.62 -15.36
N LEU A 210 19.96 6.10 -16.33
CA LEU A 210 21.04 7.06 -16.07
C LEU A 210 20.49 8.40 -15.57
N GLN A 211 19.36 8.86 -16.10
CA GLN A 211 18.72 10.07 -15.61
C GLN A 211 18.16 9.88 -14.19
N LEU A 212 17.45 8.77 -13.96
CA LEU A 212 16.93 8.44 -12.62
C LEU A 212 18.05 8.39 -11.57
N ALA A 213 19.21 7.81 -11.90
CA ALA A 213 20.35 7.69 -10.99
C ALA A 213 20.95 9.06 -10.55
N ARG A 214 20.65 10.13 -11.29
CA ARG A 214 21.09 11.50 -10.95
C ARG A 214 20.17 12.19 -9.94
N LEU A 215 18.93 11.70 -9.79
CA LEU A 215 17.91 12.31 -8.96
C LEU A 215 17.92 11.72 -7.53
N PRO A 216 17.69 12.54 -6.50
CA PRO A 216 17.48 12.04 -5.16
C PRO A 216 16.14 11.32 -5.05
N LEU A 217 16.15 10.12 -4.45
CA LEU A 217 14.98 9.28 -4.19
C LEU A 217 14.67 9.32 -2.70
N PHE A 218 13.53 9.87 -2.31
CA PHE A 218 13.06 9.93 -0.93
C PHE A 218 12.20 8.72 -0.62
N VAL A 219 12.64 7.91 0.35
CA VAL A 219 12.03 6.61 0.64
C VAL A 219 11.77 6.47 2.15
N PRO A 220 10.53 6.08 2.58
CA PRO A 220 10.16 6.02 4.00
C PRO A 220 10.57 4.71 4.71
N HIS A 221 11.20 3.76 4.03
CA HIS A 221 11.52 2.45 4.59
C HIS A 221 12.85 1.91 4.09
N ALA A 222 13.67 1.36 5.02
CA ALA A 222 14.98 0.77 4.73
C ALA A 222 14.94 -0.31 3.62
N ARG A 223 13.88 -1.14 3.57
CA ARG A 223 13.71 -2.14 2.51
C ARG A 223 13.67 -1.55 1.09
N ILE A 224 13.26 -0.29 0.94
CA ILE A 224 13.26 0.39 -0.37
C ILE A 224 14.68 0.88 -0.69
N VAL A 225 15.44 1.29 0.34
CA VAL A 225 16.89 1.59 0.20
C VAL A 225 17.62 0.37 -0.32
N ASP A 226 17.40 -0.80 0.29
CA ASP A 226 18.04 -2.06 -0.13
C ASP A 226 17.68 -2.44 -1.58
N GLU A 227 16.42 -2.24 -1.97
CA GLU A 227 15.96 -2.49 -3.33
C GLU A 227 16.62 -1.52 -4.33
N ALA A 228 16.67 -0.24 -4.01
CA ALA A 228 17.30 0.78 -4.84
C ALA A 228 18.81 0.53 -5.02
N ALA A 229 19.49 0.12 -3.94
CA ALA A 229 20.91 -0.23 -3.99
C ALA A 229 21.18 -1.42 -4.93
N LYS A 230 20.31 -2.46 -4.93
CA LYS A 230 20.41 -3.59 -5.88
C LYS A 230 20.28 -3.16 -7.33
N LEU A 231 19.56 -2.07 -7.59
CA LEU A 231 19.39 -1.48 -8.92
C LEU A 231 20.52 -0.50 -9.30
N GLY A 232 21.53 -0.32 -8.42
CA GLY A 232 22.66 0.58 -8.64
C GLY A 232 22.33 2.06 -8.40
N LEU A 233 21.20 2.38 -7.76
CA LEU A 233 20.85 3.74 -7.39
C LEU A 233 21.56 4.14 -6.10
N THR A 234 22.17 5.30 -6.07
CA THR A 234 23.03 5.76 -4.96
C THR A 234 22.53 7.00 -4.25
N LYS A 235 21.75 7.84 -4.92
CA LYS A 235 21.18 9.06 -4.33
C LYS A 235 19.86 8.77 -3.61
N ILE A 236 19.94 8.05 -2.49
CA ILE A 236 18.77 7.60 -1.74
C ILE A 236 18.74 8.31 -0.39
N VAL A 237 17.63 8.94 -0.09
CA VAL A 237 17.38 9.62 1.18
C VAL A 237 16.33 8.82 1.96
N LEU A 238 16.76 8.12 3.01
CA LEU A 238 15.83 7.48 3.94
C LEU A 238 15.17 8.56 4.79
N THR A 239 13.85 8.62 4.75
CA THR A 239 13.03 9.58 5.49
C THR A 239 12.32 8.93 6.67
N GLY A 240 11.66 9.73 7.48
CA GLY A 240 10.66 9.23 8.42
C GLY A 240 9.44 8.60 7.69
N PRO A 241 8.61 7.84 8.43
CA PRO A 241 7.42 7.20 7.89
C PRO A 241 6.33 8.23 7.56
N ALA A 242 5.36 7.82 6.74
CA ALA A 242 4.20 8.58 6.31
C ALA A 242 4.56 9.89 5.56
N ASP A 243 3.56 10.71 5.26
CA ASP A 243 3.72 11.94 4.47
C ASP A 243 4.56 13.00 5.18
N ALA A 244 4.38 13.13 6.50
CA ALA A 244 5.14 14.07 7.32
C ALA A 244 6.65 13.77 7.27
N GLY A 245 7.03 12.50 7.45
CA GLY A 245 8.44 12.12 7.41
C GLY A 245 9.07 12.30 6.03
N ILE A 246 8.32 12.06 4.95
CA ILE A 246 8.79 12.33 3.58
C ILE A 246 8.98 13.83 3.37
N LEU A 247 8.01 14.65 3.79
CA LEU A 247 8.13 16.11 3.67
C LEU A 247 9.32 16.66 4.45
N GLU A 248 9.52 16.22 5.70
CA GLU A 248 10.66 16.59 6.51
C GLU A 248 11.99 16.27 5.81
N GLY A 249 12.09 15.08 5.23
CA GLY A 249 13.26 14.68 4.44
C GLY A 249 13.50 15.56 3.22
N LEU A 250 12.43 15.91 2.48
CA LEU A 250 12.50 16.82 1.34
C LEU A 250 12.99 18.22 1.75
N VAL A 251 12.42 18.75 2.82
CA VAL A 251 12.75 20.09 3.35
C VAL A 251 14.17 20.17 3.91
N ALA A 252 14.65 19.11 4.56
CA ALA A 252 15.99 19.05 5.15
C ALA A 252 17.09 18.78 4.11
N PHE A 253 16.74 18.38 2.89
CA PHE A 253 17.72 18.00 1.88
C PHE A 253 18.45 19.20 1.29
N GLN A 254 19.76 19.27 1.53
CA GLN A 254 20.62 20.36 1.06
C GLN A 254 21.18 20.15 -0.36
N GLY A 255 20.90 19.00 -0.98
CA GLY A 255 21.41 18.67 -2.31
C GLY A 255 20.59 19.22 -3.48
N PHE A 256 19.51 19.96 -3.21
CA PHE A 256 18.88 20.78 -4.24
C PHE A 256 19.82 21.98 -4.50
N GLY A 257 20.57 21.96 -5.60
CA GLY A 257 21.47 23.03 -5.95
C GLY A 257 20.76 24.39 -5.87
N HIS A 258 21.37 25.36 -5.24
CA HIS A 258 20.98 26.76 -5.37
C HIS A 258 21.44 27.20 -6.74
N GLU A 259 20.54 27.43 -7.70
CA GLU A 259 20.79 28.27 -8.87
C GLU A 259 20.67 29.73 -8.49
#